data_da8e9a4dd1fef09ec5ce6f43ce2f2697
#
_entry.id   da8e9a4dd1fef09ec5ce6f43ce2f2697
#
_cell.length_a   1.000
_cell.length_b   1.000
_cell.length_c   1.000
_cell.angle_alpha   90.00
_cell.angle_beta   90.00
_cell.angle_gamma   90.00
#
_symmetry.space_group_name_H-M   'P 1'
#
loop_
_entity.id
_entity.type
_entity.pdbx_description
1 polymer ?
#
loop_
_entity_poly.entity_id
_entity_poly.type
_entity_poly.pdbx_seq_one_letter_code
_entity_poly.pdbx_strand_id
1 'polypeptide(L)'
;MIKLIKFSFIYLFFFLMGDIVVSNFFIKTKIENNCYEQLGDFYRLKKNCYAKEKWIKKSKSYKVYTDENGFRYNGDKKAHLTKNKTAAFFGGSFTYGMGASFEDSFVGLIEKVQKDFNIVNLGVAGYSPTVYNYQLEKLIQKRIIPNKIFLVLDIVDVN
;
A
#
# COMPACT_ATOMS: atom_id res chain seq x y z
N MET A 1 6.78 -12.23 52.08
CA MET A 1 7.49 -12.10 50.81
C MET A 1 7.13 -13.24 49.81
N ILE A 2 7.29 -14.50 50.13
CA ILE A 2 7.03 -15.65 49.21
C ILE A 2 5.57 -15.73 48.75
N LYS A 3 4.57 -15.41 49.60
CA LYS A 3 3.15 -15.39 49.18
C LYS A 3 2.85 -14.33 48.12
N LEU A 4 3.41 -13.14 48.23
CA LEU A 4 3.25 -12.06 47.23
C LEU A 4 3.83 -12.48 45.88
N ILE A 5 5.00 -13.10 45.87
CA ILE A 5 5.65 -13.58 44.64
C ILE A 5 4.79 -14.65 43.95
N LYS A 6 4.20 -15.58 44.70
CA LYS A 6 3.30 -16.60 44.12
C LYS A 6 2.05 -15.97 43.50
N PHE A 7 1.44 -14.98 44.14
CA PHE A 7 0.29 -14.27 43.57
C PHE A 7 0.65 -13.52 42.30
N SER A 8 1.79 -12.86 42.25
CA SER A 8 2.26 -12.16 41.03
C SER A 8 2.45 -13.12 39.87
N PHE A 9 2.99 -14.33 40.07
CA PHE A 9 3.12 -15.33 39.03
C PHE A 9 1.77 -15.84 38.53
N ILE A 10 0.80 -16.01 39.41
CA ILE A 10 -0.56 -16.43 39.02
C ILE A 10 -1.23 -15.36 38.19
N TYR A 11 -1.15 -14.08 38.58
CA TYR A 11 -1.70 -12.98 37.79
C TYR A 11 -1.03 -12.85 36.41
N LEU A 12 0.31 -12.97 36.36
CA LEU A 12 1.04 -12.93 35.09
C LEU A 12 0.63 -14.08 34.16
N PHE A 13 0.46 -15.28 34.71
CA PHE A 13 0.00 -16.46 33.96
C PHE A 13 -1.40 -16.23 33.36
N PHE A 14 -2.36 -15.75 34.14
CA PHE A 14 -3.71 -15.48 33.66
C PHE A 14 -3.73 -14.31 32.63
N PHE A 15 -2.89 -13.30 32.82
CA PHE A 15 -2.75 -12.20 31.87
C PHE A 15 -2.22 -12.71 30.53
N LEU A 16 -1.15 -13.50 30.52
CA LEU A 16 -0.58 -14.08 29.29
C LEU A 16 -1.56 -15.04 28.60
N MET A 17 -2.26 -15.87 29.36
CA MET A 17 -3.29 -16.75 28.82
C MET A 17 -4.46 -15.96 28.23
N GLY A 18 -4.89 -14.88 28.88
CA GLY A 18 -5.90 -13.96 28.36
C GLY A 18 -5.46 -13.30 27.07
N ASP A 19 -4.23 -12.83 27.00
CA ASP A 19 -3.66 -12.21 25.80
C ASP A 19 -3.62 -13.21 24.64
N ILE A 20 -3.16 -14.43 24.86
CA ILE A 20 -3.16 -15.51 23.86
C ILE A 20 -4.58 -15.79 23.35
N VAL A 21 -5.56 -15.88 24.26
CA VAL A 21 -6.96 -16.15 23.88
C VAL A 21 -7.52 -14.98 23.06
N VAL A 22 -7.36 -13.75 23.54
CA VAL A 22 -7.84 -12.55 22.84
C VAL A 22 -7.16 -12.41 21.48
N SER A 23 -5.85 -12.57 21.42
CA SER A 23 -5.07 -12.47 20.17
C SER A 23 -5.52 -13.50 19.13
N ASN A 24 -5.72 -14.75 19.54
CA ASN A 24 -6.05 -15.83 18.61
C ASN A 24 -7.53 -15.92 18.24
N PHE A 25 -8.45 -15.54 19.13
CA PHE A 25 -9.88 -15.70 18.90
C PHE A 25 -10.59 -14.39 18.50
N PHE A 26 -10.13 -13.25 18.99
CA PHE A 26 -10.79 -11.96 18.76
C PHE A 26 -10.06 -11.04 17.79
N ILE A 27 -8.72 -11.13 17.70
CA ILE A 27 -7.90 -10.34 16.79
C ILE A 27 -7.53 -11.17 15.54
N LYS A 28 -8.45 -11.98 15.04
CA LYS A 28 -8.31 -12.48 13.67
C LYS A 28 -8.46 -11.30 12.73
N THR A 29 -7.33 -10.68 12.39
CA THR A 29 -7.25 -9.86 11.19
C THR A 29 -7.57 -10.78 10.02
N LYS A 30 -8.82 -10.77 9.56
CA LYS A 30 -9.14 -11.27 8.23
C LYS A 30 -8.29 -10.42 7.30
N ILE A 31 -7.18 -10.97 6.85
CA ILE A 31 -6.47 -10.46 5.67
C ILE A 31 -7.44 -10.75 4.53
N GLU A 32 -8.41 -9.83 4.37
CA GLU A 32 -9.27 -9.84 3.20
C GLU A 32 -8.33 -9.73 1.99
N ASN A 33 -8.65 -10.43 0.91
CA ASN A 33 -7.91 -10.40 -0.34
C ASN A 33 -7.50 -8.97 -0.69
N ASN A 34 -6.29 -8.61 -0.31
CA ASN A 34 -5.67 -7.34 -0.63
C ASN A 34 -4.56 -7.54 -1.67
N CYS A 35 -4.23 -6.47 -2.35
CA CYS A 35 -3.18 -6.50 -3.35
C CYS A 35 -1.77 -6.31 -2.77
N TYR A 36 -1.54 -6.60 -1.50
CA TYR A 36 -0.23 -6.49 -0.86
C TYR A 36 0.45 -7.86 -0.73
N GLU A 37 1.77 -7.89 -0.91
CA GLU A 37 2.61 -9.05 -0.63
C GLU A 37 3.87 -8.63 0.12
N GLN A 38 4.35 -9.49 1.03
CA GLN A 38 5.56 -9.25 1.80
C GLN A 38 6.81 -9.40 0.92
N LEU A 39 7.78 -8.51 1.08
CA LEU A 39 9.06 -8.55 0.39
C LEU A 39 10.18 -8.18 1.37
N GLY A 40 10.75 -9.20 2.06
CA GLY A 40 11.73 -8.96 3.12
C GLY A 40 11.12 -8.10 4.24
N ASP A 41 11.77 -6.98 4.56
CA ASP A 41 11.38 -6.08 5.65
C ASP A 41 10.24 -5.12 5.28
N PHE A 42 9.81 -5.09 4.03
CA PHE A 42 8.70 -4.25 3.58
C PHE A 42 7.73 -5.05 2.70
N TYR A 43 6.64 -4.44 2.31
CA TYR A 43 5.64 -5.04 1.42
C TYR A 43 5.55 -4.25 0.12
N ARG A 44 5.00 -4.88 -0.92
CA ARG A 44 4.72 -4.24 -2.21
C ARG A 44 3.35 -4.62 -2.72
N LEU A 45 2.91 -3.97 -3.77
CA LEU A 45 1.71 -4.39 -4.48
C LEU A 45 1.99 -5.63 -5.35
N LYS A 46 1.09 -6.60 -5.28
CA LYS A 46 1.08 -7.79 -6.16
C LYS A 46 0.90 -7.37 -7.60
N LYS A 47 1.47 -8.13 -8.51
CA LYS A 47 1.26 -7.96 -9.94
C LYS A 47 -0.10 -8.51 -10.37
N ASN A 48 -0.73 -7.86 -11.37
CA ASN A 48 -2.01 -8.30 -11.95
C ASN A 48 -3.08 -8.63 -10.91
N CYS A 49 -3.16 -7.83 -9.86
CA CYS A 49 -4.08 -8.05 -8.75
C CYS A 49 -5.35 -7.22 -8.90
N TYR A 50 -6.46 -7.80 -8.44
CA TYR A 50 -7.71 -7.11 -8.21
C TYR A 50 -8.18 -7.35 -6.78
N ALA A 51 -8.53 -6.29 -6.08
CA ALA A 51 -9.13 -6.36 -4.75
C ALA A 51 -10.22 -5.30 -4.57
N LYS A 52 -11.16 -5.58 -3.66
CA LYS A 52 -12.03 -4.57 -3.07
C LYS A 52 -11.54 -4.29 -1.67
N GLU A 53 -11.08 -3.08 -1.44
CA GLU A 53 -10.54 -2.64 -0.16
C GLU A 53 -11.50 -1.69 0.56
N LYS A 54 -11.32 -1.56 1.87
CA LYS A 54 -11.95 -0.54 2.70
C LYS A 54 -10.88 0.13 3.53
N TRP A 55 -10.90 1.44 3.61
CA TRP A 55 -9.97 2.15 4.48
C TRP A 55 -10.25 1.87 5.96
N ILE A 56 -11.53 2.00 6.34
CA ILE A 56 -11.99 1.67 7.69
C ILE A 56 -13.23 0.78 7.60
N LYS A 57 -13.53 0.02 8.65
CA LYS A 57 -14.61 -0.98 8.67
C LYS A 57 -15.98 -0.46 8.19
N LYS A 58 -16.29 0.80 8.44
CA LYS A 58 -17.56 1.45 8.05
C LYS A 58 -17.49 2.23 6.74
N SER A 59 -16.33 2.36 6.10
CA SER A 59 -16.21 3.10 4.83
C SER A 59 -16.78 2.31 3.65
N LYS A 60 -17.10 3.03 2.57
CA LYS A 60 -17.41 2.41 1.28
C LYS A 60 -16.18 1.63 0.79
N SER A 61 -16.41 0.51 0.13
CA SER A 61 -15.34 -0.22 -0.53
C SER A 61 -14.94 0.49 -1.82
N TYR A 62 -13.65 0.45 -2.14
CA TYR A 62 -13.08 0.94 -3.39
C TYR A 62 -12.33 -0.17 -4.11
N LYS A 63 -12.19 -0.01 -5.43
CA LYS A 63 -11.51 -1.00 -6.27
C LYS A 63 -10.02 -0.70 -6.36
N VAL A 64 -9.21 -1.73 -6.27
CA VAL A 64 -7.77 -1.69 -6.50
C VAL A 64 -7.44 -2.63 -7.64
N TYR A 65 -6.78 -2.10 -8.66
CA TYR A 65 -6.19 -2.86 -9.76
C TYR A 65 -4.70 -2.56 -9.81
N THR A 66 -3.90 -3.59 -10.05
CA THR A 66 -2.47 -3.44 -10.32
C THR A 66 -2.11 -4.11 -11.63
N ASP A 67 -1.18 -3.51 -12.35
CA ASP A 67 -0.69 -4.03 -13.62
C ASP A 67 0.34 -5.17 -13.46
N GLU A 68 0.96 -5.57 -14.54
CA GLU A 68 2.02 -6.60 -14.57
C GLU A 68 3.29 -6.19 -13.81
N ASN A 69 3.45 -4.90 -13.51
CA ASN A 69 4.56 -4.34 -12.74
C ASN A 69 4.22 -4.16 -11.25
N GLY A 70 2.96 -4.30 -10.88
CA GLY A 70 2.45 -4.00 -9.55
C GLY A 70 2.12 -2.52 -9.36
N PHE A 71 1.96 -1.74 -10.45
CA PHE A 71 1.56 -0.34 -10.35
C PHE A 71 0.05 -0.22 -10.33
N ARG A 72 -0.45 0.66 -9.48
CA ARG A 72 -1.88 0.89 -9.39
C ARG A 72 -2.41 1.65 -10.61
N TYR A 73 -3.52 1.19 -11.18
CA TYR A 73 -4.16 1.79 -12.37
C TYR A 73 -5.70 1.62 -12.32
N ASN A 74 -6.40 2.12 -13.31
CA ASN A 74 -7.87 2.13 -13.39
C ASN A 74 -8.50 0.77 -13.77
N GLY A 75 -7.71 -0.23 -14.13
CA GLY A 75 -8.18 -1.56 -14.59
C GLY A 75 -8.33 -1.69 -16.09
N ASP A 76 -8.23 -0.61 -16.88
CA ASP A 76 -8.25 -0.67 -18.34
C ASP A 76 -6.85 -0.94 -18.92
N LYS A 77 -6.59 -2.22 -19.20
CA LYS A 77 -5.31 -2.67 -19.78
C LYS A 77 -5.04 -2.10 -21.18
N LYS A 78 -6.08 -1.77 -21.95
CA LYS A 78 -5.91 -1.32 -23.35
C LYS A 78 -5.39 0.11 -23.42
N ALA A 79 -5.78 0.95 -22.46
CA ALA A 79 -5.35 2.33 -22.39
C ALA A 79 -4.08 2.54 -21.53
N HIS A 80 -3.64 1.50 -20.83
CA HIS A 80 -2.53 1.61 -19.90
C HIS A 80 -1.16 1.50 -20.59
N LEU A 81 -0.25 2.45 -20.27
CA LEU A 81 1.13 2.50 -20.77
C LEU A 81 1.28 2.47 -22.30
N THR A 82 0.39 3.13 -23.03
CA THR A 82 0.39 3.15 -24.50
C THR A 82 1.16 4.31 -25.12
N LYS A 83 1.66 5.25 -24.31
CA LYS A 83 2.30 6.48 -24.76
C LYS A 83 3.83 6.39 -24.68
N ASN A 84 4.53 7.21 -25.44
CA ASN A 84 5.99 7.22 -25.50
C ASN A 84 6.67 7.91 -24.32
N LYS A 85 5.92 8.70 -23.55
CA LYS A 85 6.43 9.44 -22.39
C LYS A 85 5.78 8.91 -21.12
N THR A 86 6.53 8.88 -20.03
CA THR A 86 6.08 8.40 -18.73
C THR A 86 6.28 9.44 -17.65
N ALA A 87 5.27 9.62 -16.79
CA ALA A 87 5.34 10.39 -15.57
C ALA A 87 5.07 9.46 -14.38
N ALA A 88 6.04 9.36 -13.48
CA ALA A 88 6.01 8.47 -12.33
C ALA A 88 5.70 9.26 -11.05
N PHE A 89 4.73 8.78 -10.27
CA PHE A 89 4.31 9.35 -8.99
C PHE A 89 4.75 8.44 -7.86
N PHE A 90 5.66 8.92 -7.02
CA PHE A 90 6.12 8.25 -5.80
C PHE A 90 5.46 8.89 -4.59
N GLY A 91 5.13 8.10 -3.59
CA GLY A 91 4.56 8.61 -2.34
C GLY A 91 3.89 7.52 -1.50
N GLY A 92 3.35 7.94 -0.38
CA GLY A 92 2.66 7.11 0.60
C GLY A 92 1.18 6.85 0.26
N SER A 93 0.35 6.83 1.29
CA SER A 93 -1.09 6.52 1.21
C SER A 93 -1.90 7.48 0.34
N PHE A 94 -1.54 8.75 0.28
CA PHE A 94 -2.20 9.74 -0.57
C PHE A 94 -1.96 9.44 -2.05
N THR A 95 -0.71 9.17 -2.42
CA THR A 95 -0.35 8.82 -3.80
C THR A 95 -0.95 7.48 -4.20
N TYR A 96 -0.96 6.50 -3.30
CA TYR A 96 -1.70 5.27 -3.48
C TYR A 96 -3.19 5.56 -3.77
N GLY A 97 -3.78 6.57 -3.14
CA GLY A 97 -5.20 6.89 -3.20
C GLY A 97 -6.01 6.00 -2.26
N MET A 98 -5.55 5.85 -1.00
CA MET A 98 -6.25 5.08 0.02
C MET A 98 -7.66 5.64 0.25
N GLY A 99 -8.65 4.75 0.23
CA GLY A 99 -10.06 5.12 0.41
C GLY A 99 -10.81 5.48 -0.88
N ALA A 100 -10.13 5.52 -2.03
CA ALA A 100 -10.72 5.85 -3.34
C ALA A 100 -10.37 4.81 -4.40
N SER A 101 -11.22 4.59 -5.38
CA SER A 101 -10.84 3.90 -6.62
C SER A 101 -9.80 4.75 -7.37
N PHE A 102 -8.98 4.14 -8.23
CA PHE A 102 -7.90 4.87 -8.89
C PHE A 102 -8.40 6.11 -9.63
N GLU A 103 -9.49 5.98 -10.36
CA GLU A 103 -10.11 7.04 -11.16
C GLU A 103 -10.60 8.25 -10.34
N ASP A 104 -10.79 8.08 -9.03
CA ASP A 104 -11.22 9.10 -8.07
C ASP A 104 -10.06 9.62 -7.21
N SER A 105 -8.86 8.99 -7.32
CA SER A 105 -7.65 9.48 -6.68
C SER A 105 -7.05 10.67 -7.45
N PHE A 106 -6.21 11.49 -6.80
CA PHE A 106 -5.60 12.64 -7.48
C PHE A 106 -4.71 12.19 -8.65
N VAL A 107 -4.00 11.07 -8.53
CA VAL A 107 -3.19 10.53 -9.63
C VAL A 107 -4.07 10.11 -10.81
N GLY A 108 -5.19 9.45 -10.53
CA GLY A 108 -6.16 9.07 -11.55
C GLY A 108 -6.85 10.26 -12.20
N LEU A 109 -7.12 11.33 -11.46
CA LEU A 109 -7.65 12.58 -12.00
C LEU A 109 -6.63 13.26 -12.93
N ILE A 110 -5.34 13.23 -12.57
CA ILE A 110 -4.27 13.70 -13.46
C ILE A 110 -4.23 12.86 -14.74
N GLU A 111 -4.35 11.52 -14.64
CA GLU A 111 -4.38 10.65 -15.82
C GLU A 111 -5.53 10.98 -16.78
N LYS A 112 -6.72 11.31 -16.25
CA LYS A 112 -7.88 11.69 -17.06
C LYS A 112 -7.64 12.93 -17.92
N VAL A 113 -6.96 13.93 -17.39
CA VAL A 113 -6.76 15.22 -18.09
C VAL A 113 -5.47 15.26 -18.88
N GLN A 114 -4.46 14.53 -18.45
CA GLN A 114 -3.14 14.50 -19.05
C GLN A 114 -3.10 13.46 -20.19
N LYS A 115 -2.80 13.90 -21.44
CA LYS A 115 -2.84 13.05 -22.64
C LYS A 115 -1.46 12.64 -23.17
N ASP A 116 -0.39 13.33 -22.77
CA ASP A 116 0.94 13.14 -23.38
C ASP A 116 1.77 12.07 -22.67
N PHE A 117 1.47 11.75 -21.43
CA PHE A 117 2.26 10.83 -20.60
C PHE A 117 1.43 9.61 -20.18
N ASN A 118 2.08 8.45 -20.13
CA ASN A 118 1.63 7.36 -19.28
C ASN A 118 1.78 7.78 -17.83
N ILE A 119 0.77 7.58 -17.03
CA ILE A 119 0.84 7.85 -15.59
C ILE A 119 1.12 6.55 -14.85
N VAL A 120 2.25 6.50 -14.15
CA VAL A 120 2.67 5.35 -13.34
C VAL A 120 2.52 5.72 -11.87
N ASN A 121 1.58 5.08 -11.18
CA ASN A 121 1.36 5.28 -9.76
C ASN A 121 2.15 4.25 -8.96
N LEU A 122 3.22 4.69 -8.32
CA LEU A 122 4.10 3.93 -7.43
C LEU A 122 3.78 4.17 -5.95
N GLY A 123 2.70 4.88 -5.66
CA GLY A 123 2.25 5.11 -4.29
C GLY A 123 1.89 3.80 -3.59
N VAL A 124 2.38 3.63 -2.38
CA VAL A 124 2.05 2.50 -1.49
C VAL A 124 1.89 3.04 -0.07
N ALA A 125 0.79 2.68 0.59
CA ALA A 125 0.54 3.15 1.95
C ALA A 125 1.69 2.73 2.89
N GLY A 126 2.16 3.66 3.74
CA GLY A 126 3.23 3.39 4.69
C GLY A 126 4.66 3.37 4.11
N TYR A 127 4.83 3.72 2.83
CA TYR A 127 6.16 3.89 2.26
C TYR A 127 6.80 5.20 2.70
N SER A 128 8.13 5.18 2.79
CA SER A 128 9.00 6.31 3.14
C SER A 128 9.97 6.63 1.99
N PRO A 129 10.68 7.74 2.02
CA PRO A 129 11.66 8.11 1.00
C PRO A 129 12.73 7.04 0.73
N THR A 130 13.14 6.26 1.72
CA THR A 130 14.07 5.13 1.55
C THR A 130 13.52 4.09 0.57
N VAL A 131 12.22 3.78 0.69
CA VAL A 131 11.58 2.79 -0.20
C VAL A 131 11.32 3.37 -1.59
N TYR A 132 11.12 4.69 -1.72
CA TYR A 132 10.97 5.33 -3.03
C TYR A 132 12.22 5.16 -3.89
N ASN A 133 13.42 5.26 -3.28
CA ASN A 133 14.68 5.01 -4.00
C ASN A 133 14.74 3.58 -4.53
N TYR A 134 14.39 2.60 -3.70
CA TYR A 134 14.31 1.20 -4.14
C TYR A 134 13.31 1.01 -5.28
N GLN A 135 12.14 1.66 -5.23
CA GLN A 135 11.15 1.59 -6.31
C GLN A 135 11.70 2.20 -7.62
N LEU A 136 12.41 3.32 -7.53
CA LEU A 136 13.03 3.98 -8.69
C LEU A 136 14.07 3.05 -9.34
N GLU A 137 14.93 2.42 -8.55
CA GLU A 137 15.90 1.44 -9.06
C GLU A 137 15.20 0.28 -9.78
N LYS A 138 14.10 -0.25 -9.21
CA LYS A 138 13.30 -1.31 -9.85
C LYS A 138 12.64 -0.87 -11.15
N LEU A 139 12.21 0.38 -11.24
CA LEU A 139 11.66 0.95 -12.46
C LEU A 139 12.71 0.97 -13.58
N ILE A 140 13.91 1.46 -13.27
CA ILE A 140 15.05 1.53 -14.18
C ILE A 140 15.46 0.11 -14.63
N GLN A 141 15.55 -0.85 -13.71
CA GLN A 141 15.86 -2.25 -14.03
C GLN A 141 14.85 -2.87 -15.01
N LYS A 142 13.60 -2.45 -14.97
CA LYS A 142 12.54 -2.85 -15.91
C LYS A 142 12.58 -2.06 -17.22
N ARG A 143 13.57 -1.20 -17.41
CA ARG A 143 13.68 -0.28 -18.57
C ARG A 143 12.51 0.69 -18.72
N ILE A 144 11.80 0.98 -17.64
CA ILE A 144 10.79 2.02 -17.57
C ILE A 144 11.48 3.28 -17.06
N ILE A 145 11.94 4.13 -17.97
CA ILE A 145 12.64 5.38 -17.62
C ILE A 145 11.63 6.52 -17.67
N PRO A 146 11.23 7.08 -16.52
CA PRO A 146 10.25 8.16 -16.53
C PRO A 146 10.86 9.46 -17.04
N ASN A 147 10.12 10.17 -17.89
CA ASN A 147 10.47 11.51 -18.35
C ASN A 147 10.22 12.56 -17.26
N LYS A 148 9.28 12.28 -16.36
CA LYS A 148 8.96 13.12 -15.19
C LYS A 148 8.79 12.27 -13.95
N ILE A 149 9.33 12.75 -12.85
CA ILE A 149 9.17 12.14 -11.53
C ILE A 149 8.49 13.17 -10.61
N PHE A 150 7.42 12.74 -9.97
CA PHE A 150 6.73 13.50 -8.94
C PHE A 150 6.89 12.78 -7.61
N LEU A 151 7.56 13.41 -6.68
CA LEU A 151 7.71 12.92 -5.32
C LEU A 151 6.68 13.65 -4.45
N VAL A 152 5.70 12.90 -3.98
CA VAL A 152 4.62 13.40 -3.12
C VAL A 152 4.95 13.00 -1.70
N LEU A 153 5.54 13.93 -0.96
CA LEU A 153 5.88 13.74 0.45
C LEU A 153 4.68 14.09 1.34
N ASP A 154 4.40 13.22 2.28
CA ASP A 154 3.49 13.50 3.39
C ASP A 154 4.31 14.08 4.57
N ILE A 155 3.63 14.77 5.47
CA ILE A 155 4.27 15.37 6.65
C ILE A 155 4.92 14.30 7.55
N VAL A 156 4.41 13.08 7.51
CA VAL A 156 4.96 11.92 8.23
C VAL A 156 6.20 11.31 7.56
N ASP A 157 6.50 11.69 6.31
CA ASP A 157 7.64 11.18 5.56
C ASP A 157 8.95 11.92 5.92
N VAL A 158 8.86 13.06 6.62
CA VAL A 158 9.98 13.98 6.90
C VAL A 158 10.35 14.07 8.38
N ASN A 159 9.75 13.25 9.25
CA ASN A 159 10.07 13.16 10.68
C ASN A 159 10.89 11.92 11.02
#